data_9462ba3e1f6b030a359974d185f18c33
#
_entry.id   9462ba3e1f6b030a359974d185f18c33
#
_cell.length_a   1.000
_cell.length_b   1.000
_cell.length_c   1.000
_cell.angle_alpha   90.00
_cell.angle_beta   90.00
_cell.angle_gamma   90.00
#
_symmetry.space_group_name_H-M   'P 1'
#
loop_
_entity.id
_entity.type
_entity.pdbx_description
1 polymer ?
#
loop_
_entity_poly.entity_id
_entity_poly.type
_entity_poly.pdbx_seq_one_letter_code
_entity_poly.pdbx_strand_id
1 'polypeptide(L)'
;MASEVFKVSLNAGVTNSETVVLNGVNGHTYVILSVIVTETAGAAETFDMFIDDGGGGTDYEILSDQAIGANETFVFNDRLVLEDEDHLCVQLASSGNVDVTVNYLDQTR
;
A
#
# COMPACT_ATOMS: atom_id res chain seq x y z
N MET A 1 5.85 -24.79 -11.72
CA MET A 1 4.42 -24.82 -11.43
C MET A 1 4.00 -23.55 -10.70
N ALA A 2 2.94 -22.93 -11.19
CA ALA A 2 2.38 -21.76 -10.52
C ALA A 2 1.71 -22.15 -9.21
N SER A 3 1.79 -21.28 -8.21
CA SER A 3 1.10 -21.46 -6.94
C SER A 3 0.41 -20.16 -6.55
N GLU A 4 -0.63 -20.27 -5.75
CA GLU A 4 -1.39 -19.13 -5.27
C GLU A 4 -1.52 -19.23 -3.76
N VAL A 5 -1.17 -18.15 -3.07
CA VAL A 5 -1.20 -18.10 -1.59
C VAL A 5 -1.76 -16.75 -1.17
N PHE A 6 -2.76 -16.76 -0.28
CA PHE A 6 -3.22 -15.53 0.37
C PHE A 6 -2.20 -15.09 1.41
N LYS A 7 -1.86 -13.82 1.40
CA LYS A 7 -0.84 -13.23 2.28
C LYS A 7 -1.30 -11.89 2.83
N VAL A 8 -0.59 -11.43 3.84
CA VAL A 8 -0.79 -10.10 4.41
C VAL A 8 0.57 -9.42 4.60
N SER A 9 0.61 -8.12 4.31
CA SER A 9 1.75 -7.25 4.63
C SER A 9 1.31 -6.27 5.70
N LEU A 10 2.00 -6.28 6.84
CA LEU A 10 1.69 -5.43 7.99
C LEU A 10 2.77 -4.35 8.11
N ASN A 11 2.36 -3.09 8.06
CA ASN A 11 3.27 -1.95 8.08
C ASN A 11 2.85 -0.96 9.16
N ALA A 12 3.59 -0.93 10.24
CA ALA A 12 3.32 -0.01 11.34
C ALA A 12 4.11 1.30 11.14
N GLY A 13 3.49 2.40 11.52
CA GLY A 13 4.21 3.66 11.63
C GLY A 13 4.63 4.29 10.32
N VAL A 14 3.77 4.27 9.32
CA VAL A 14 4.01 4.99 8.05
C VAL A 14 3.85 6.48 8.32
N THR A 15 4.81 7.27 7.88
CA THR A 15 4.89 8.71 8.11
C THR A 15 4.85 9.48 6.78
N ASN A 16 5.39 10.70 6.77
CA ASN A 16 5.50 11.51 5.56
C ASN A 16 6.71 11.14 4.70
N SER A 17 7.42 10.08 5.04
CA SER A 17 8.42 9.48 4.15
C SER A 17 7.75 8.45 3.26
N GLU A 18 8.18 8.37 2.00
CA GLU A 18 7.69 7.35 1.09
C GLU A 18 8.00 5.96 1.67
N THR A 19 6.97 5.13 1.81
CA THR A 19 7.12 3.81 2.42
C THR A 19 6.55 2.74 1.50
N VAL A 20 7.34 1.73 1.22
CA VAL A 20 6.88 0.56 0.46
C VAL A 20 6.08 -0.33 1.41
N VAL A 21 4.78 -0.45 1.16
CA VAL A 21 3.89 -1.28 2.00
C VAL A 21 3.67 -2.66 1.40
N LEU A 22 3.97 -2.86 0.13
CA LEU A 22 4.01 -4.18 -0.50
C LEU A 22 5.10 -4.16 -1.58
N ASN A 23 6.08 -5.03 -1.40
CA ASN A 23 7.27 -5.08 -2.24
C ASN A 23 7.09 -6.17 -3.29
N GLY A 24 6.90 -5.79 -4.54
CA GLY A 24 6.79 -6.74 -5.64
C GLY A 24 8.08 -7.53 -5.85
N VAL A 25 7.94 -8.76 -6.27
CA VAL A 25 9.06 -9.68 -6.47
C VAL A 25 9.02 -10.22 -7.91
N ASN A 26 10.17 -10.21 -8.58
CA ASN A 26 10.27 -10.71 -9.95
C ASN A 26 9.79 -12.15 -10.03
N GLY A 27 8.99 -12.48 -11.03
CA GLY A 27 8.39 -13.80 -11.20
C GLY A 27 7.08 -14.00 -10.46
N HIS A 28 6.59 -12.97 -9.74
CA HIS A 28 5.34 -13.02 -9.02
C HIS A 28 4.35 -12.00 -9.57
N THR A 29 3.07 -12.34 -9.46
CA THR A 29 1.97 -11.41 -9.67
C THR A 29 1.21 -11.33 -8.35
N TYR A 30 1.04 -10.13 -7.82
CA TYR A 30 0.25 -9.91 -6.60
C TYR A 30 -1.08 -9.29 -6.98
N VAL A 31 -2.16 -9.90 -6.53
CA VAL A 31 -3.50 -9.31 -6.63
C VAL A 31 -3.84 -8.75 -5.26
N ILE A 32 -3.91 -7.44 -5.16
CA ILE A 32 -4.23 -6.76 -3.91
C ILE A 32 -5.74 -6.82 -3.73
N LEU A 33 -6.18 -7.35 -2.59
CA LEU A 33 -7.59 -7.54 -2.28
C LEU A 33 -8.13 -6.38 -1.45
N SER A 34 -7.34 -5.85 -0.52
CA SER A 34 -7.70 -4.67 0.26
C SER A 34 -6.46 -4.01 0.84
N VAL A 35 -6.56 -2.69 1.04
CA VAL A 35 -5.57 -1.91 1.78
C VAL A 35 -6.32 -1.20 2.89
N ILE A 36 -5.90 -1.43 4.13
CA ILE A 36 -6.54 -0.85 5.32
C ILE A 36 -5.55 0.15 5.93
N VAL A 37 -5.95 1.41 5.99
CA VAL A 37 -5.12 2.49 6.54
C VAL A 37 -5.77 3.00 7.80
N THR A 38 -5.08 2.95 8.92
CA THR A 38 -5.60 3.40 10.21
C THR A 38 -4.73 4.53 10.75
N GLU A 39 -5.35 5.69 11.00
CA GLU A 39 -4.64 6.84 11.57
C GLU A 39 -4.46 6.59 13.08
N THR A 40 -3.22 6.67 13.57
CA THR A 40 -2.86 6.28 14.93
C THR A 40 -2.25 7.41 15.77
N ALA A 41 -2.01 8.58 15.17
CA ALA A 41 -1.48 9.73 15.91
C ALA A 41 -2.55 10.59 16.58
N GLY A 42 -3.82 10.36 16.23
CA GLY A 42 -4.93 11.12 16.81
C GLY A 42 -5.15 12.46 16.13
N ALA A 43 -4.71 12.64 14.89
CA ALA A 43 -4.85 13.89 14.14
C ALA A 43 -5.21 13.57 12.70
N ALA A 44 -6.10 14.38 12.13
CA ALA A 44 -6.50 14.22 10.72
C ALA A 44 -5.30 14.41 9.78
N GLU A 45 -5.26 13.63 8.71
CA GLU A 45 -4.18 13.61 7.73
C GLU A 45 -4.74 13.50 6.32
N THR A 46 -3.85 13.69 5.33
CA THR A 46 -4.08 13.23 3.97
C THR A 46 -2.92 12.32 3.58
N PHE A 47 -3.19 11.38 2.70
CA PHE A 47 -2.15 10.47 2.24
C PHE A 47 -2.28 10.16 0.76
N ASP A 48 -1.16 9.77 0.17
CA ASP A 48 -1.10 9.24 -1.18
C ASP A 48 -0.83 7.75 -1.11
N MET A 49 -1.45 7.01 -2.02
CA MET A 49 -1.13 5.60 -2.27
C MET A 49 -0.85 5.47 -3.76
N PHE A 50 0.30 4.93 -4.10
CA PHE A 50 0.73 4.88 -5.49
C PHE A 50 1.52 3.60 -5.79
N ILE A 51 1.59 3.27 -7.08
CA ILE A 51 2.42 2.17 -7.56
C ILE A 51 3.68 2.76 -8.15
N ASP A 52 4.83 2.35 -7.61
CA ASP A 52 6.15 2.70 -8.13
C ASP A 52 6.55 1.61 -9.13
N ASP A 53 6.50 1.94 -10.41
CA ASP A 53 6.75 1.02 -11.49
C ASP A 53 8.20 0.54 -11.48
N GLY A 54 8.40 -0.76 -11.34
CA GLY A 54 9.72 -1.37 -11.31
C GLY A 54 10.57 -1.02 -10.10
N GLY A 55 9.98 -0.41 -9.06
CA GLY A 55 10.70 -0.09 -7.82
C GLY A 55 11.71 1.04 -8.00
N GLY A 56 11.34 2.10 -8.70
CA GLY A 56 12.20 3.26 -8.92
C GLY A 56 11.91 3.96 -10.25
N GLY A 57 10.83 3.58 -10.90
CA GLY A 57 10.39 4.18 -12.15
C GLY A 57 9.36 5.28 -11.92
N THR A 58 8.33 5.29 -12.75
CA THR A 58 7.24 6.26 -12.65
C THR A 58 6.29 5.88 -11.54
N ASP A 59 5.83 6.86 -10.77
CA ASP A 59 4.80 6.67 -9.74
C ASP A 59 3.42 6.88 -10.36
N TYR A 60 2.54 5.91 -10.15
CA TYR A 60 1.15 5.98 -10.60
C TYR A 60 0.24 6.11 -9.40
N GLU A 61 -0.37 7.30 -9.23
CA GLU A 61 -1.23 7.58 -8.08
C GLU A 61 -2.53 6.80 -8.17
N ILE A 62 -2.84 6.07 -7.09
CA ILE A 62 -4.11 5.39 -6.92
C ILE A 62 -5.03 6.25 -6.06
N LEU A 63 -4.49 6.78 -4.96
CA LEU A 63 -5.16 7.77 -4.11
C LEU A 63 -4.24 8.97 -3.97
N SER A 64 -4.76 10.15 -4.27
CA SER A 64 -4.01 11.39 -4.18
C SER A 64 -4.68 12.31 -3.17
N ASP A 65 -3.94 12.72 -2.15
CA ASP A 65 -4.46 13.57 -1.06
C ASP A 65 -5.77 13.00 -0.46
N GLN A 66 -5.79 11.70 -0.22
CA GLN A 66 -6.94 11.05 0.38
C GLN A 66 -7.05 11.45 1.86
N ALA A 67 -8.17 12.02 2.24
CA ALA A 67 -8.40 12.43 3.62
C ALA A 67 -8.64 11.21 4.52
N ILE A 68 -8.07 11.27 5.73
CA ILE A 68 -8.36 10.32 6.79
C ILE A 68 -8.47 11.10 8.10
N GLY A 69 -9.55 10.87 8.85
CA GLY A 69 -9.78 11.54 10.12
C GLY A 69 -8.93 10.98 11.26
N ALA A 70 -8.92 11.72 12.37
CA ALA A 70 -8.20 11.29 13.57
C ALA A 70 -8.76 9.94 14.06
N ASN A 71 -7.87 8.96 14.28
CA ASN A 71 -8.18 7.60 14.71
C ASN A 71 -9.16 6.88 13.78
N GLU A 72 -9.25 7.31 12.52
CA GLU A 72 -10.15 6.73 11.53
C GLU A 72 -9.46 5.61 10.77
N THR A 73 -10.26 4.68 10.24
CA THR A 73 -9.79 3.64 9.34
C THR A 73 -10.37 3.89 7.96
N PHE A 74 -9.51 3.93 6.97
CA PHE A 74 -9.89 4.01 5.56
C PHE A 74 -9.62 2.65 4.92
N VAL A 75 -10.60 2.13 4.18
CA VAL A 75 -10.46 0.85 3.49
C VAL A 75 -10.56 1.07 1.99
N PHE A 76 -9.51 0.67 1.29
CA PHE A 76 -9.50 0.60 -0.17
C PHE A 76 -9.67 -0.86 -0.54
N ASN A 77 -10.76 -1.22 -1.21
CA ASN A 77 -11.06 -2.62 -1.53
C ASN A 77 -11.28 -2.88 -3.01
N ASP A 78 -10.87 -1.96 -3.87
CA ASP A 78 -10.78 -2.25 -5.29
C ASP A 78 -9.52 -3.07 -5.56
N ARG A 79 -9.57 -3.91 -6.58
CA ARG A 79 -8.43 -4.76 -6.91
C ARG A 79 -7.35 -3.98 -7.63
N LEU A 80 -6.11 -4.21 -7.21
CA LEU A 80 -4.92 -3.72 -7.88
C LEU A 80 -4.02 -4.93 -8.18
N VAL A 81 -3.23 -4.82 -9.23
CA VAL A 81 -2.27 -5.85 -9.59
C VAL A 81 -0.87 -5.26 -9.60
N LEU A 82 0.04 -5.91 -8.90
CA LEU A 82 1.48 -5.64 -9.00
C LEU A 82 2.14 -6.80 -9.73
N GLU A 83 2.99 -6.46 -10.70
CA GLU A 83 3.77 -7.45 -11.43
C GLU A 83 5.26 -7.23 -11.19
N ASP A 84 5.97 -8.33 -10.98
CA ASP A 84 7.42 -8.32 -10.84
C ASP A 84 7.86 -7.33 -9.76
N GLU A 85 8.68 -6.35 -10.08
CA GLU A 85 9.29 -5.45 -9.09
C GLU A 85 8.50 -4.16 -8.85
N ASP A 86 7.22 -4.11 -9.23
CA ASP A 86 6.36 -2.99 -8.87
C ASP A 86 6.18 -2.92 -7.35
N HIS A 87 6.18 -1.70 -6.80
CA HIS A 87 5.97 -1.50 -5.37
C HIS A 87 4.66 -0.75 -5.13
N LEU A 88 3.92 -1.14 -4.10
CA LEU A 88 2.82 -0.32 -3.59
C LEU A 88 3.37 0.53 -2.45
N CYS A 89 3.17 1.84 -2.54
CA CYS A 89 3.72 2.81 -1.59
C CYS A 89 2.62 3.64 -0.97
N VAL A 90 2.84 4.07 0.26
CA VAL A 90 1.97 5.01 0.98
C VAL A 90 2.84 6.11 1.59
N GLN A 91 2.34 7.34 1.54
CA GLN A 91 3.06 8.50 2.08
C GLN A 91 2.06 9.52 2.61
N LEU A 92 2.26 9.97 3.85
CA LEU A 92 1.45 11.06 4.41
C LEU A 92 1.94 12.41 3.87
N ALA A 93 1.03 13.38 3.80
CA ALA A 93 1.37 14.74 3.36
C ALA A 93 2.17 15.52 4.40
N SER A 94 1.98 15.21 5.68
CA SER A 94 2.66 15.90 6.76
C SER A 94 3.07 14.90 7.85
N SER A 95 3.74 15.39 8.88
CA SER A 95 4.17 14.56 10.01
C SER A 95 2.97 13.94 10.70
N GLY A 96 2.92 12.62 10.76
CA GLY A 96 1.82 11.87 11.34
C GLY A 96 2.18 10.40 11.42
N ASN A 97 1.17 9.55 11.62
CA ASN A 97 1.39 8.12 11.75
C ASN A 97 0.16 7.35 11.32
N VAL A 98 0.33 6.41 10.39
CA VAL A 98 -0.71 5.46 10.01
C VAL A 98 -0.14 4.06 9.98
N ASP A 99 -0.98 3.08 10.32
CA ASP A 99 -0.67 1.67 10.09
C ASP A 99 -1.35 1.23 8.81
N VAL A 100 -0.65 0.46 7.99
CA VAL A 100 -1.16 0.02 6.69
C VAL A 100 -1.10 -1.50 6.62
N THR A 101 -2.26 -2.11 6.39
CA THR A 101 -2.40 -3.55 6.21
C THR A 101 -2.79 -3.84 4.77
N VAL A 102 -2.03 -4.66 4.07
CA VAL A 102 -2.31 -5.05 2.68
C VAL A 102 -2.62 -6.53 2.65
N ASN A 103 -3.83 -6.88 2.24
CA ASN A 103 -4.22 -8.26 2.01
C ASN A 103 -4.11 -8.55 0.52
N TYR A 104 -3.42 -9.61 0.16
CA TYR A 104 -3.15 -9.89 -1.25
C TYR A 104 -3.04 -11.39 -1.53
N LEU A 105 -3.18 -11.72 -2.81
CA LEU A 105 -2.94 -13.05 -3.34
C LEU A 105 -1.60 -13.01 -4.07
N ASP A 106 -0.69 -13.89 -3.67
CA ASP A 106 0.61 -14.05 -4.32
C ASP A 106 0.53 -15.21 -5.29
N GLN A 107 0.66 -14.92 -6.57
CA GLN A 107 0.71 -15.92 -7.63
C GLN A 107 2.12 -16.01 -8.18
N THR A 108 2.74 -17.16 -8.04
CA THR A 108 4.06 -17.43 -8.62
C THR A 108 3.89 -17.89 -10.06
N ARG A 109 4.65 -17.29 -10.97
CA ARG A 109 4.60 -17.62 -12.40
C ARG A 109 5.70 -18.57 -12.79
#